data_ff7bd08931ae4bc5b38d5590bce244c4
#
_entry.id   ff7bd08931ae4bc5b38d5590bce244c4
#
_cell.length_a   1.000
_cell.length_b   1.000
_cell.length_c   1.000
_cell.angle_alpha   90.00
_cell.angle_beta   90.00
_cell.angle_gamma   90.00
#
_symmetry.space_group_name_H-M   'P 1'
#
loop_
_entity.id
_entity.type
_entity.pdbx_description
1 polymer ?
#
loop_
_entity_poly.entity_id
_entity_poly.type
_entity_poly.pdbx_seq_one_letter_code
_entity_poly.pdbx_strand_id
1 'polypeptide(L)'
;VLSFSWLQNTKATKEGINLSNNSFLFISAWDDSIIKKIVSGILDDPTMFCGIKVSGVQIANTPDFKNSTSFLMASPVLLKWRDNGALRYVTIEDEDFEEKLNINFKNKLQNAGLDTEGIKISIDPNSTYRQTKMVTYNGIKNRTSLVPIVIEGTTEQISFAWSVGLGNSTGIGFGALK
;
A
#
# COMPACT_ATOMS: atom_id res chain seq x y z
N VAL A 1 -9.81 -7.20 3.02
CA VAL A 1 -8.64 -6.32 3.14
C VAL A 1 -8.57 -5.44 1.91
N LEU A 2 -8.21 -4.18 2.09
CA LEU A 2 -8.03 -3.20 1.00
C LEU A 2 -6.74 -2.41 1.20
N SER A 3 -6.28 -1.75 0.15
CA SER A 3 -5.24 -0.73 0.22
C SER A 3 -5.66 0.51 -0.59
N PHE A 4 -5.06 1.65 -0.30
CA PHE A 4 -5.22 2.85 -1.11
C PHE A 4 -3.95 3.68 -1.15
N SER A 5 -3.76 4.35 -2.26
CA SER A 5 -2.62 5.24 -2.47
C SER A 5 -2.76 6.53 -1.69
N TRP A 6 -1.67 7.23 -1.49
CA TRP A 6 -1.76 8.66 -1.22
C TRP A 6 -2.28 9.39 -2.47
N LEU A 7 -2.72 10.62 -2.30
CA LEU A 7 -3.09 11.49 -3.42
C LEU A 7 -1.89 11.65 -4.36
N GLN A 8 -2.08 11.27 -5.61
CA GLN A 8 -1.10 11.35 -6.68
C GLN A 8 -1.27 12.65 -7.46
N ASN A 9 -0.21 13.09 -8.17
CA ASN A 9 -0.18 14.31 -8.97
C ASN A 9 -0.58 15.56 -8.17
N THR A 10 -0.10 15.64 -6.93
CA THR A 10 -0.34 16.75 -6.02
C THR A 10 0.96 17.49 -5.70
N LYS A 11 0.84 18.73 -5.27
CA LYS A 11 1.98 19.52 -4.80
C LYS A 11 1.76 19.93 -3.35
N ALA A 12 2.63 19.45 -2.46
CA ALA A 12 2.64 19.90 -1.07
C ALA A 12 3.16 21.34 -0.97
N THR A 13 2.50 22.15 -0.15
CA THR A 13 2.90 23.52 0.19
C THR A 13 2.92 23.68 1.71
N LYS A 14 3.34 24.85 2.20
CA LYS A 14 3.28 25.17 3.64
C LYS A 14 1.85 25.30 4.15
N GLU A 15 0.90 25.60 3.27
CA GLU A 15 -0.51 25.86 3.60
C GLU A 15 -1.39 24.61 3.41
N GLY A 16 -0.87 23.56 2.76
CA GLY A 16 -1.63 22.34 2.48
C GLY A 16 -1.18 21.62 1.21
N ILE A 17 -2.13 20.96 0.57
CA ILE A 17 -1.90 20.22 -0.68
C ILE A 17 -2.68 20.88 -1.81
N ASN A 18 -1.96 21.28 -2.86
CA ASN A 18 -2.57 21.76 -4.09
C ASN A 18 -2.93 20.58 -4.98
N LEU A 19 -4.18 20.52 -5.38
CA LEU A 19 -4.72 19.55 -6.33
C LEU A 19 -4.74 20.15 -7.74
N SER A 20 -4.58 19.29 -8.74
CA SER A 20 -4.81 19.59 -10.14
C SER A 20 -5.99 18.76 -10.67
N ASN A 21 -6.47 19.05 -11.86
CA ASN A 21 -7.53 18.26 -12.51
C ASN A 21 -7.12 16.79 -12.77
N ASN A 22 -5.80 16.51 -12.71
CA ASN A 22 -5.26 15.15 -12.88
C ASN A 22 -4.84 14.53 -11.53
N SER A 23 -5.22 15.13 -10.41
CA SER A 23 -4.96 14.52 -9.10
C SER A 23 -5.91 13.36 -8.87
N PHE A 24 -5.38 12.24 -8.42
CA PHE A 24 -6.16 11.04 -8.17
C PHE A 24 -5.63 10.27 -6.97
N LEU A 25 -6.44 9.41 -6.43
CA LEU A 25 -6.04 8.29 -5.59
C LEU A 25 -6.64 7.01 -6.17
N PHE A 26 -6.00 5.89 -5.96
CA PHE A 26 -6.59 4.60 -6.29
C PHE A 26 -6.80 3.76 -5.03
N ILE A 27 -7.82 2.93 -5.09
CA ILE A 27 -8.20 2.00 -4.05
C ILE A 27 -8.25 0.63 -4.68
N SER A 28 -7.67 -0.36 -4.03
CA SER A 28 -7.69 -1.75 -4.44
C SER A 28 -8.16 -2.64 -3.30
N ALA A 29 -8.87 -3.71 -3.61
CA ALA A 29 -9.30 -4.70 -2.65
C ALA A 29 -9.30 -6.08 -3.29
N TRP A 30 -9.05 -7.12 -2.50
CA TRP A 30 -9.14 -8.51 -2.95
C TRP A 30 -10.59 -8.96 -3.16
N ASP A 31 -11.52 -8.40 -2.38
CA ASP A 31 -12.95 -8.66 -2.49
C ASP A 31 -13.62 -7.52 -3.26
N ASP A 32 -14.13 -7.82 -4.45
CA ASP A 32 -14.82 -6.87 -5.33
C ASP A 32 -16.05 -6.22 -4.67
N SER A 33 -16.67 -6.89 -3.69
CA SER A 33 -17.81 -6.32 -2.98
C SER A 33 -17.46 -5.05 -2.22
N ILE A 34 -16.20 -4.93 -1.78
CA ILE A 34 -15.67 -3.74 -1.12
C ILE A 34 -15.59 -2.58 -2.13
N ILE A 35 -15.05 -2.84 -3.32
CA ILE A 35 -14.96 -1.82 -4.38
C ILE A 35 -16.36 -1.34 -4.80
N LYS A 36 -17.30 -2.27 -4.98
CA LYS A 36 -18.68 -1.92 -5.32
C LYS A 36 -19.32 -1.00 -4.27
N LYS A 37 -19.14 -1.29 -2.99
CA LYS A 37 -19.66 -0.45 -1.89
C LYS A 37 -19.02 0.93 -1.87
N ILE A 38 -17.70 1.02 -2.09
CA ILE A 38 -16.97 2.30 -2.14
C ILE A 38 -17.48 3.14 -3.32
N VAL A 39 -17.61 2.54 -4.50
CA VAL A 39 -18.12 3.23 -5.69
C VAL A 39 -19.55 3.73 -5.46
N SER A 40 -20.43 2.88 -4.91
CA SER A 40 -21.80 3.30 -4.58
C SER A 40 -21.81 4.48 -3.60
N GLY A 41 -21.00 4.42 -2.52
CA GLY A 41 -20.92 5.51 -1.56
C GLY A 41 -20.43 6.83 -2.17
N ILE A 42 -19.46 6.77 -3.11
CA ILE A 42 -18.97 7.96 -3.82
C ILE A 42 -20.04 8.54 -4.76
N LEU A 43 -20.83 7.68 -5.40
CA LEU A 43 -21.93 8.13 -6.28
C LEU A 43 -23.06 8.78 -5.47
N ASP A 44 -23.32 8.28 -4.27
CA ASP A 44 -24.33 8.85 -3.36
C ASP A 44 -23.86 10.18 -2.76
N ASP A 45 -22.60 10.26 -2.32
CA ASP A 45 -21.97 11.50 -1.82
C ASP A 45 -20.50 11.58 -2.26
N PRO A 46 -20.19 12.40 -3.27
CA PRO A 46 -18.81 12.57 -3.74
C PRO A 46 -17.93 13.45 -2.83
N THR A 47 -18.47 13.94 -1.72
CA THR A 47 -17.75 14.83 -0.82
C THR A 47 -16.71 14.07 -0.01
N MET A 48 -15.48 14.57 0.00
CA MET A 48 -14.38 14.09 0.83
C MET A 48 -14.04 15.11 1.91
N PHE A 49 -12.95 14.85 2.65
CA PHE A 49 -12.43 15.77 3.67
C PHE A 49 -11.87 17.06 3.06
N CYS A 50 -11.80 18.11 3.85
CA CYS A 50 -11.20 19.42 3.50
C CYS A 50 -11.79 20.08 2.23
N GLY A 51 -13.06 19.83 1.91
CA GLY A 51 -13.73 20.43 0.75
C GLY A 51 -13.37 19.82 -0.59
N ILE A 52 -12.61 18.73 -0.61
CA ILE A 52 -12.34 17.96 -1.82
C ILE A 52 -13.63 17.25 -2.25
N LYS A 53 -13.86 17.19 -3.58
CA LYS A 53 -14.93 16.39 -4.17
C LYS A 53 -14.37 15.47 -5.24
N VAL A 54 -14.90 14.25 -5.31
CA VAL A 54 -14.60 13.32 -6.38
C VAL A 54 -15.33 13.77 -7.64
N SER A 55 -14.60 14.03 -8.71
CA SER A 55 -15.17 14.46 -10.01
C SER A 55 -15.49 13.26 -10.93
N GLY A 56 -14.92 12.10 -10.67
CA GLY A 56 -15.15 10.89 -11.43
C GLY A 56 -14.50 9.67 -10.81
N VAL A 57 -15.03 8.50 -11.15
CA VAL A 57 -14.50 7.20 -10.74
C VAL A 57 -14.20 6.39 -12.00
N GLN A 58 -13.00 5.81 -12.05
CA GLN A 58 -12.61 4.88 -13.10
C GLN A 58 -12.37 3.50 -12.48
N ILE A 59 -13.01 2.49 -13.00
CA ILE A 59 -12.75 1.09 -12.62
C ILE A 59 -11.70 0.54 -13.57
N ALA A 60 -10.61 0.02 -13.04
CA ALA A 60 -9.56 -0.64 -13.78
C ALA A 60 -9.55 -2.15 -13.45
N ASN A 61 -9.22 -2.96 -14.45
CA ASN A 61 -8.98 -4.38 -14.23
C ASN A 61 -7.64 -4.58 -13.49
N THR A 62 -7.53 -5.67 -12.75
CA THR A 62 -6.25 -6.11 -12.20
C THR A 62 -5.30 -6.42 -13.37
N PRO A 63 -4.07 -5.88 -13.38
CA PRO A 63 -3.10 -6.19 -14.42
C PRO A 63 -2.71 -7.67 -14.43
N ASP A 64 -2.29 -8.17 -15.59
CA ASP A 64 -1.67 -9.49 -15.71
C ASP A 64 -0.22 -9.41 -15.20
N PHE A 65 0.05 -10.05 -14.07
CA PHE A 65 1.38 -10.06 -13.48
C PHE A 65 2.19 -11.27 -13.91
N LYS A 66 3.50 -11.07 -14.10
CA LYS A 66 4.49 -12.14 -14.25
C LYS A 66 4.87 -12.67 -12.86
N ASN A 67 5.48 -13.87 -12.84
CA ASN A 67 5.96 -14.52 -11.60
C ASN A 67 7.08 -13.74 -10.86
N SER A 68 7.60 -12.70 -11.47
CA SER A 68 8.48 -11.70 -10.86
C SER A 68 8.09 -10.32 -11.40
N THR A 69 7.66 -9.43 -10.51
CA THR A 69 7.18 -8.09 -10.88
C THR A 69 7.73 -7.05 -9.91
N SER A 70 8.25 -5.96 -10.48
CA SER A 70 8.72 -4.79 -9.72
C SER A 70 7.59 -3.78 -9.56
N PHE A 71 7.45 -3.24 -8.36
CA PHE A 71 6.43 -2.26 -8.01
C PHE A 71 7.06 -1.01 -7.40
N LEU A 72 6.50 0.12 -7.74
CA LEU A 72 6.68 1.35 -6.97
C LEU A 72 5.65 1.39 -5.83
N MET A 73 6.01 2.10 -4.76
CA MET A 73 5.08 2.33 -3.66
C MET A 73 4.24 3.57 -3.92
N ALA A 74 2.93 3.42 -3.93
CA ALA A 74 1.98 4.53 -4.01
C ALA A 74 1.66 5.15 -2.64
N SER A 75 1.96 4.42 -1.58
CA SER A 75 2.02 4.89 -0.20
C SER A 75 3.11 4.12 0.56
N PRO A 76 3.76 4.73 1.58
CA PRO A 76 4.90 4.09 2.24
C PRO A 76 4.49 2.84 3.03
N VAL A 77 5.38 1.86 3.07
CA VAL A 77 5.21 0.64 3.87
C VAL A 77 5.35 0.98 5.35
N LEU A 78 4.36 0.61 6.13
CA LEU A 78 4.44 0.60 7.58
C LEU A 78 4.62 -0.84 8.04
N LEU A 79 5.72 -1.13 8.73
CA LEU A 79 5.98 -2.45 9.27
C LEU A 79 6.19 -2.35 10.79
N LYS A 80 5.24 -2.89 11.53
CA LYS A 80 5.24 -2.97 12.99
C LYS A 80 5.56 -4.39 13.42
N TRP A 81 6.52 -4.52 14.30
CA TRP A 81 6.95 -5.80 14.86
C TRP A 81 6.96 -5.77 16.38
N ARG A 82 6.64 -6.88 17.02
CA ARG A 82 6.76 -7.01 18.46
C ARG A 82 7.92 -7.92 18.82
N ASP A 83 8.92 -7.34 19.45
CA ASP A 83 10.06 -8.06 20.02
C ASP A 83 9.96 -8.02 21.55
N ASN A 84 9.87 -9.17 22.20
CA ASN A 84 9.79 -9.29 23.67
C ASN A 84 8.73 -8.37 24.31
N GLY A 85 7.58 -8.21 23.63
CA GLY A 85 6.46 -7.36 24.07
C GLY A 85 6.59 -5.88 23.70
N ALA A 86 7.75 -5.40 23.30
CA ALA A 86 7.96 -4.04 22.84
C ALA A 86 7.60 -3.88 21.35
N LEU A 87 6.93 -2.78 21.01
CA LEU A 87 6.60 -2.44 19.62
C LEU A 87 7.78 -1.73 18.97
N ARG A 88 8.26 -2.26 17.84
CA ARG A 88 9.29 -1.68 17.00
C ARG A 88 8.73 -1.35 15.62
N TYR A 89 9.17 -0.25 15.03
CA TYR A 89 8.98 0.05 13.61
C TYR A 89 10.18 -0.47 12.84
N VAL A 90 9.94 -1.40 11.94
CA VAL A 90 10.98 -1.97 11.07
C VAL A 90 11.01 -1.21 9.76
N THR A 91 12.17 -0.71 9.37
CA THR A 91 12.36 0.11 8.18
C THR A 91 13.46 -0.46 7.29
N ILE A 92 13.62 0.08 6.09
CA ILE A 92 14.70 -0.29 5.16
C ILE A 92 16.12 -0.05 5.71
N GLU A 93 16.25 0.60 6.85
CA GLU A 93 17.53 0.78 7.56
C GLU A 93 17.85 -0.41 8.48
N ASP A 94 16.86 -1.26 8.76
CA ASP A 94 17.01 -2.45 9.60
C ASP A 94 17.35 -3.66 8.72
N GLU A 95 18.33 -4.45 9.10
CA GLU A 95 18.80 -5.63 8.35
C GLU A 95 17.71 -6.69 8.16
N ASP A 96 16.76 -6.79 9.08
CA ASP A 96 15.66 -7.75 9.07
C ASP A 96 14.39 -7.24 8.34
N PHE A 97 14.44 -6.09 7.66
CA PHE A 97 13.28 -5.50 6.99
C PHE A 97 12.62 -6.45 5.99
N GLU A 98 13.39 -7.04 5.07
CA GLU A 98 12.84 -7.95 4.06
C GLU A 98 12.28 -9.22 4.71
N GLU A 99 12.97 -9.79 5.70
CA GLU A 99 12.50 -10.96 6.44
C GLU A 99 11.14 -10.70 7.08
N LYS A 100 11.04 -9.60 7.85
CA LYS A 100 9.80 -9.24 8.55
C LYS A 100 8.66 -8.88 7.60
N LEU A 101 8.98 -8.25 6.46
CA LEU A 101 8.00 -7.95 5.42
C LEU A 101 7.43 -9.23 4.79
N ASN A 102 8.29 -10.20 4.49
CA ASN A 102 7.88 -11.51 3.98
C ASN A 102 7.00 -12.26 4.99
N ILE A 103 7.38 -12.31 6.26
CA ILE A 103 6.56 -12.94 7.30
C ILE A 103 5.20 -12.25 7.41
N ASN A 104 5.18 -10.92 7.41
CA ASN A 104 3.93 -10.15 7.47
C ASN A 104 3.01 -10.48 6.29
N PHE A 105 3.57 -10.55 5.09
CA PHE A 105 2.80 -10.83 3.89
C PHE A 105 2.32 -12.29 3.82
N LYS A 106 3.14 -13.27 4.20
CA LYS A 106 2.73 -14.67 4.33
C LYS A 106 1.54 -14.83 5.29
N ASN A 107 1.55 -14.12 6.40
CA ASN A 107 0.41 -14.12 7.32
C ASN A 107 -0.86 -13.55 6.68
N LYS A 108 -0.75 -12.54 5.79
CA LYS A 108 -1.90 -12.03 5.03
C LYS A 108 -2.45 -13.06 4.06
N LEU A 109 -1.57 -13.77 3.32
CA LEU A 109 -1.96 -14.87 2.42
C LEU A 109 -2.68 -15.98 3.19
N GLN A 110 -2.11 -16.45 4.30
CA GLN A 110 -2.73 -17.48 5.15
C GLN A 110 -4.13 -17.06 5.64
N ASN A 111 -4.27 -15.83 6.10
CA ASN A 111 -5.56 -15.30 6.56
C ASN A 111 -6.59 -15.18 5.43
N ALA A 112 -6.14 -15.10 4.18
CA ALA A 112 -6.98 -15.12 3.00
C ALA A 112 -7.24 -16.55 2.44
N GLY A 113 -6.66 -17.58 3.04
CA GLY A 113 -6.73 -18.97 2.57
C GLY A 113 -5.90 -19.24 1.31
N LEU A 114 -4.90 -18.40 1.03
CA LEU A 114 -4.02 -18.52 -0.13
C LEU A 114 -2.72 -19.22 0.23
N ASP A 115 -2.11 -19.87 -0.77
CA ASP A 115 -0.83 -20.52 -0.64
C ASP A 115 0.30 -19.50 -0.35
N THR A 116 1.25 -19.92 0.48
CA THR A 116 2.41 -19.11 0.89
C THR A 116 3.74 -19.62 0.35
N GLU A 117 3.74 -20.74 -0.39
CA GLU A 117 4.96 -21.29 -0.97
C GLU A 117 5.49 -20.41 -2.10
N GLY A 118 6.81 -20.35 -2.21
CA GLY A 118 7.49 -19.66 -3.31
C GLY A 118 7.39 -18.13 -3.29
N ILE A 119 6.59 -17.53 -2.41
CA ILE A 119 6.50 -16.06 -2.32
C ILE A 119 7.77 -15.47 -1.72
N LYS A 120 8.32 -14.47 -2.39
CA LYS A 120 9.46 -13.69 -1.91
C LYS A 120 9.27 -12.23 -2.24
N ILE A 121 9.50 -11.37 -1.27
CA ILE A 121 9.46 -9.92 -1.39
C ILE A 121 10.84 -9.39 -1.05
N SER A 122 11.42 -8.60 -1.93
CA SER A 122 12.72 -7.97 -1.76
C SER A 122 12.70 -6.51 -2.20
N ILE A 123 13.64 -5.73 -1.71
CA ILE A 123 13.90 -4.38 -2.22
C ILE A 123 14.44 -4.52 -3.65
N ASP A 124 13.94 -3.70 -4.58
CA ASP A 124 14.45 -3.69 -5.96
C ASP A 124 15.94 -3.32 -5.97
N PRO A 125 16.84 -4.26 -6.35
CA PRO A 125 18.29 -4.01 -6.33
C PRO A 125 18.72 -2.95 -7.35
N ASN A 126 17.92 -2.71 -8.38
CA ASN A 126 18.22 -1.73 -9.43
C ASN A 126 17.79 -0.30 -9.03
N SER A 127 17.08 -0.14 -7.92
CA SER A 127 16.60 1.16 -7.48
C SER A 127 17.57 1.83 -6.51
N THR A 128 17.89 3.08 -6.81
CA THR A 128 18.59 3.99 -5.89
C THR A 128 17.63 4.77 -4.98
N TYR A 129 16.32 4.70 -5.26
CA TYR A 129 15.31 5.42 -4.49
C TYR A 129 14.96 4.66 -3.22
N ARG A 130 15.50 5.10 -2.10
CA ARG A 130 15.27 4.50 -0.77
C ARG A 130 15.08 5.62 0.25
N GLN A 131 13.92 5.69 0.88
CA GLN A 131 13.61 6.71 1.88
C GLN A 131 12.88 6.12 3.07
N THR A 132 13.26 6.53 4.27
CA THR A 132 12.39 6.45 5.44
C THR A 132 11.58 7.73 5.58
N LYS A 133 10.33 7.59 6.02
CA LYS A 133 9.43 8.73 6.26
C LYS A 133 8.74 8.61 7.60
N MET A 134 8.59 9.74 8.28
CA MET A 134 7.74 9.84 9.46
C MET A 134 6.34 10.27 9.02
N VAL A 135 5.35 9.42 9.27
CA VAL A 135 3.95 9.69 8.95
C VAL A 135 3.15 9.77 10.24
N THR A 136 2.51 10.92 10.48
CA THR A 136 1.63 11.09 11.64
C THR A 136 0.21 10.73 11.25
N TYR A 137 -0.39 9.79 11.97
CA TYR A 137 -1.77 9.39 11.82
C TYR A 137 -2.44 9.34 13.20
N ASN A 138 -3.54 10.07 13.39
CA ASN A 138 -4.23 10.21 14.68
C ASN A 138 -3.27 10.56 15.85
N GLY A 139 -2.36 11.50 15.63
CA GLY A 139 -1.37 11.94 16.62
C GLY A 139 -0.20 10.96 16.82
N ILE A 140 -0.25 9.77 16.25
CA ILE A 140 0.82 8.75 16.38
C ILE A 140 1.81 8.90 15.24
N LYS A 141 3.09 9.09 15.58
CA LYS A 141 4.19 9.10 14.62
C LYS A 141 4.57 7.68 14.23
N ASN A 142 4.40 7.36 12.94
CA ASN A 142 4.75 6.06 12.38
C ASN A 142 5.99 6.21 11.49
N ARG A 143 7.06 5.46 11.79
CA ARG A 143 8.25 5.38 10.95
C ARG A 143 7.99 4.37 9.84
N THR A 144 8.18 4.77 8.59
CA THR A 144 7.78 4.02 7.40
C THR A 144 8.86 4.00 6.35
N SER A 145 8.75 3.14 5.36
CA SER A 145 9.69 3.01 4.25
C SER A 145 9.02 3.26 2.90
N LEU A 146 9.70 3.99 2.04
CA LEU A 146 9.28 4.22 0.66
C LEU A 146 10.42 3.76 -0.25
N VAL A 147 10.24 2.60 -0.87
CA VAL A 147 11.27 1.90 -1.64
C VAL A 147 10.62 1.01 -2.69
N PRO A 148 11.11 0.97 -3.93
CA PRO A 148 10.64 -0.01 -4.92
C PRO A 148 10.89 -1.44 -4.45
N ILE A 149 9.92 -2.31 -4.75
CA ILE A 149 9.86 -3.70 -4.27
C ILE A 149 9.75 -4.64 -5.47
N VAL A 150 10.46 -5.74 -5.42
CA VAL A 150 10.25 -6.89 -6.32
C VAL A 150 9.47 -7.95 -5.57
N ILE A 151 8.43 -8.47 -6.20
CA ILE A 151 7.64 -9.61 -5.68
C ILE A 151 7.80 -10.77 -6.64
N GLU A 152 8.29 -11.89 -6.14
CA GLU A 152 8.41 -13.16 -6.84
C GLU A 152 7.39 -14.14 -6.24
N GLY A 153 6.63 -14.83 -7.10
CA GLY A 153 5.59 -15.76 -6.66
C GLY A 153 4.64 -16.13 -7.78
N THR A 154 3.51 -16.74 -7.44
CA THR A 154 2.46 -17.01 -8.42
C THR A 154 1.73 -15.73 -8.80
N THR A 155 1.09 -15.72 -9.96
CA THR A 155 0.25 -14.59 -10.41
C THR A 155 -0.83 -14.23 -9.38
N GLU A 156 -1.41 -15.24 -8.73
CA GLU A 156 -2.43 -15.03 -7.68
C GLU A 156 -1.85 -14.32 -6.45
N GLN A 157 -0.67 -14.74 -5.97
CA GLN A 157 0.01 -14.11 -4.84
C GLN A 157 0.39 -12.66 -5.14
N ILE A 158 0.86 -12.38 -6.35
CA ILE A 158 1.22 -11.02 -6.79
C ILE A 158 -0.05 -10.14 -6.95
N SER A 159 -1.12 -10.68 -7.53
CA SER A 159 -2.42 -10.00 -7.63
C SER A 159 -3.00 -9.69 -6.25
N PHE A 160 -2.84 -10.61 -5.30
CA PHE A 160 -3.23 -10.39 -3.92
C PHE A 160 -2.40 -9.26 -3.29
N ALA A 161 -1.06 -9.25 -3.46
CA ALA A 161 -0.21 -8.16 -2.96
C ALA A 161 -0.64 -6.80 -3.54
N TRP A 162 -0.90 -6.73 -4.84
CA TRP A 162 -1.41 -5.54 -5.51
C TRP A 162 -2.72 -5.05 -4.87
N SER A 163 -3.64 -5.97 -4.59
CA SER A 163 -4.98 -5.65 -4.08
C SER A 163 -4.98 -5.21 -2.61
N VAL A 164 -4.12 -5.80 -1.77
CA VAL A 164 -4.17 -5.59 -0.32
C VAL A 164 -3.02 -4.77 0.24
N GLY A 165 -1.99 -4.53 -0.58
CA GLY A 165 -0.78 -3.82 -0.19
C GLY A 165 0.13 -4.58 0.78
N LEU A 166 1.30 -4.01 1.05
CA LEU A 166 2.35 -4.58 1.89
C LEU A 166 2.41 -3.95 3.28
N GLY A 167 2.86 -4.73 4.26
CA GLY A 167 3.03 -4.27 5.65
C GLY A 167 1.70 -4.13 6.41
N ASN A 168 1.72 -3.35 7.46
CA ASN A 168 0.58 -3.14 8.35
C ASN A 168 -0.27 -1.94 7.92
N SER A 169 -1.54 -1.92 8.36
CA SER A 169 -2.42 -0.75 8.27
C SER A 169 -2.68 -0.25 6.84
N THR A 170 -2.74 -1.17 5.86
CA THR A 170 -2.96 -0.81 4.45
C THR A 170 -4.31 -0.13 4.24
N GLY A 171 -5.33 -0.51 5.00
CA GLY A 171 -6.67 0.12 4.99
C GLY A 171 -6.73 1.55 5.51
N ILE A 172 -5.62 2.14 5.92
CA ILE A 172 -5.52 3.56 6.32
C ILE A 172 -4.42 4.30 5.55
N GLY A 173 -4.06 3.80 4.35
CA GLY A 173 -3.19 4.48 3.41
C GLY A 173 -1.70 4.20 3.57
N PHE A 174 -1.34 2.99 3.99
CA PHE A 174 0.04 2.51 3.97
C PHE A 174 0.19 1.35 2.99
N GLY A 175 1.37 1.20 2.41
CA GLY A 175 1.81 0.02 1.68
C GLY A 175 1.11 -0.27 0.36
N ALA A 176 0.42 0.68 -0.25
CA ALA A 176 -0.18 0.49 -1.58
C ALA A 176 0.90 0.41 -2.67
N LEU A 177 0.71 -0.50 -3.62
CA LEU A 177 1.58 -0.75 -4.77
C LEU A 177 1.07 -0.02 -6.01
N LYS A 178 1.98 0.35 -6.93
CA LYS A 178 1.65 0.88 -8.27
C LYS A 178 2.67 0.44 -9.31
#